data_c7745e8d7d125ebee5dcf0e60f1d389b
#
_entry.id   c7745e8d7d125ebee5dcf0e60f1d389b
#
_cell.length_a   1.000
_cell.length_b   1.000
_cell.length_c   1.000
_cell.angle_alpha   90.00
_cell.angle_beta   90.00
_cell.angle_gamma   90.00
#
_symmetry.space_group_name_H-M   'P 1'
#
loop_
_entity.id
_entity.type
_entity.pdbx_description
1 polymer ?
#
loop_
_entity_poly.entity_id
_entity_poly.type
_entity_poly.pdbx_seq_one_letter_code
_entity_poly.pdbx_strand_id
1 'polypeptide(L)'
;MREAEIVTFNRFTIDGRIRQGYYSDWELEQNRIEDLSSWKMIKPFCYSLIKGKKLPESFHITLQLPPAQTEDFLKKANLEFTADQVAGLYLNIRYENGVLSCITGTSLKIFTLDKRLEYEWDETVRRYFKKKQVPFT
;
A
#
# COMPACT_ATOMS: atom_id res chain seq x y z
N MET A 1 3.79 -2.65 2.94
CA MET A 1 2.63 -2.23 3.76
C MET A 1 3.06 -1.10 4.67
N ARG A 2 2.35 0.00 4.63
CA ARG A 2 2.73 1.18 5.42
C ARG A 2 2.13 1.16 6.82
N GLU A 3 0.84 0.89 6.91
CA GLU A 3 0.17 0.78 8.20
C GLU A 3 -1.12 -0.03 8.06
N ALA A 4 -1.57 -0.59 9.18
CA ALA A 4 -2.85 -1.26 9.27
C ALA A 4 -3.47 -0.96 10.62
N GLU A 5 -4.78 -0.75 10.64
CA GLU A 5 -5.57 -0.65 11.85
C GLU A 5 -6.76 -1.58 11.71
N ILE A 6 -6.96 -2.46 12.67
CA ILE A 6 -8.05 -3.44 12.65
C ILE A 6 -8.75 -3.37 13.99
N VAL A 7 -10.06 -3.13 13.96
CA VAL A 7 -10.89 -3.01 15.15
C VAL A 7 -11.83 -4.21 15.24
N THR A 8 -11.61 -5.03 16.23
CA THR A 8 -12.45 -6.18 16.57
C THR A 8 -12.88 -6.03 18.04
N PHE A 9 -12.55 -6.97 18.91
CA PHE A 9 -12.74 -6.81 20.37
C PHE A 9 -11.75 -5.77 20.95
N ASN A 10 -10.66 -5.52 20.25
CA ASN A 10 -9.67 -4.49 20.56
C ASN A 10 -9.29 -3.76 19.29
N ARG A 11 -8.58 -2.64 19.44
CA ARG A 11 -7.99 -1.92 18.32
C ARG A 11 -6.54 -2.36 18.18
N PHE A 12 -6.21 -2.94 17.03
CA PHE A 12 -4.85 -3.39 16.71
C PHE A 12 -4.26 -2.48 15.66
N THR A 13 -3.06 -1.98 15.90
CA THR A 13 -2.35 -1.16 14.92
C THR A 13 -1.02 -1.80 14.57
N ILE A 14 -0.65 -1.76 13.30
CA ILE A 14 0.62 -2.27 12.80
C ILE A 14 1.29 -1.15 12.01
N ASP A 15 2.47 -0.74 12.47
CA ASP A 15 3.33 0.19 11.74
C ASP A 15 4.21 -0.65 10.83
N GLY A 16 4.07 -0.47 9.52
CA GLY A 16 4.80 -1.28 8.53
C GLY A 16 6.26 -0.89 8.35
N ARG A 17 6.73 0.16 9.00
CA ARG A 17 8.13 0.57 8.90
C ARG A 17 9.03 -0.42 9.61
N ILE A 18 10.07 -0.86 8.94
CA ILE A 18 11.08 -1.73 9.54
C ILE A 18 11.80 -0.93 10.63
N ARG A 19 11.89 -1.50 11.82
CA ARG A 19 12.56 -0.82 12.93
C ARG A 19 14.06 -0.72 12.67
N GLN A 20 14.59 0.48 12.84
CA GLN A 20 16.01 0.73 12.68
C GLN A 20 16.80 -0.12 13.68
N GLY A 21 17.83 -0.81 13.18
CA GLY A 21 18.68 -1.65 14.01
C GLY A 21 18.19 -3.09 14.19
N TYR A 22 17.00 -3.45 13.71
CA TYR A 22 16.53 -4.83 13.80
C TYR A 22 17.37 -5.74 12.89
N TYR A 23 17.63 -5.27 11.67
CA TYR A 23 18.53 -5.96 10.75
C TYR A 23 19.89 -5.27 10.77
N SER A 24 20.98 -6.04 10.66
CA SER A 24 22.33 -5.50 10.48
C SER A 24 22.44 -4.88 9.09
N ASP A 25 23.44 -3.99 8.92
CA ASP A 25 23.70 -3.38 7.61
C ASP A 25 23.97 -4.44 6.54
N TRP A 26 24.66 -5.52 6.90
CA TRP A 26 24.92 -6.62 6.00
C TRP A 26 23.63 -7.33 5.57
N GLU A 27 22.72 -7.59 6.53
CA GLU A 27 21.43 -8.21 6.24
C GLU A 27 20.56 -7.35 5.34
N LEU A 28 20.52 -6.04 5.59
CA LEU A 28 19.78 -5.09 4.77
C LEU A 28 20.26 -5.11 3.31
N GLU A 29 21.57 -5.15 3.13
CA GLU A 29 22.18 -5.13 1.82
C GLU A 29 22.01 -6.45 1.08
N GLN A 30 22.29 -7.57 1.75
CA GLN A 30 22.23 -8.92 1.13
C GLN A 30 20.82 -9.33 0.78
N ASN A 31 19.85 -9.03 1.63
CA ASN A 31 18.45 -9.43 1.44
C ASN A 31 17.62 -8.35 0.76
N ARG A 32 18.23 -7.23 0.39
CA ARG A 32 17.53 -6.08 -0.24
C ARG A 32 16.29 -5.68 0.54
N ILE A 33 16.42 -5.57 1.86
CA ILE A 33 15.32 -5.23 2.74
C ILE A 33 14.98 -3.74 2.56
N GLU A 34 13.73 -3.46 2.25
CA GLU A 34 13.23 -2.10 2.05
C GLU A 34 12.82 -1.48 3.39
N ASP A 35 12.47 -0.19 3.37
CA ASP A 35 12.07 0.55 4.57
C ASP A 35 10.74 0.05 5.15
N LEU A 36 9.87 -0.49 4.30
CA LEU A 36 8.58 -1.00 4.71
C LEU A 36 8.52 -2.52 4.59
N SER A 37 7.83 -3.16 5.52
CA SER A 37 7.54 -4.60 5.45
C SER A 37 6.69 -4.88 4.21
N SER A 38 6.98 -5.99 3.53
CA SER A 38 6.18 -6.42 2.40
C SER A 38 4.78 -6.83 2.88
N TRP A 39 3.77 -6.62 2.03
CA TRP A 39 2.42 -7.07 2.33
C TRP A 39 2.37 -8.58 2.53
N LYS A 40 3.15 -9.33 1.74
CA LYS A 40 3.23 -10.78 1.86
C LYS A 40 3.63 -11.23 3.27
N MET A 41 4.55 -10.49 3.91
CA MET A 41 5.02 -10.81 5.26
C MET A 41 3.97 -10.46 6.31
N ILE A 42 3.26 -9.35 6.16
CA ILE A 42 2.32 -8.82 7.16
C ILE A 42 0.90 -9.38 6.99
N LYS A 43 0.53 -9.77 5.77
CA LYS A 43 -0.81 -10.27 5.44
C LYS A 43 -1.34 -11.33 6.42
N PRO A 44 -0.54 -12.35 6.83
CA PRO A 44 -1.05 -13.37 7.77
C PRO A 44 -1.51 -12.79 9.10
N PHE A 45 -0.81 -11.78 9.61
CA PHE A 45 -1.17 -11.14 10.88
C PHE A 45 -2.49 -10.38 10.75
N CYS A 46 -2.64 -9.60 9.69
CA CYS A 46 -3.89 -8.88 9.42
C CYS A 46 -5.04 -9.86 9.22
N TYR A 47 -4.82 -10.91 8.45
CA TYR A 47 -5.84 -11.92 8.19
C TYR A 47 -6.29 -12.62 9.47
N SER A 48 -5.36 -12.95 10.36
CA SER A 48 -5.68 -13.56 11.65
C SER A 48 -6.57 -12.66 12.52
N LEU A 49 -6.37 -11.36 12.45
CA LEU A 49 -7.18 -10.40 13.20
C LEU A 49 -8.56 -10.19 12.58
N ILE A 50 -8.65 -10.23 11.26
CA ILE A 50 -9.90 -10.02 10.53
C ILE A 50 -10.77 -11.29 10.56
N LYS A 51 -10.13 -12.44 10.39
CA LYS A 51 -10.80 -13.73 10.38
C LYS A 51 -11.23 -14.13 11.80
N GLY A 52 -12.51 -14.19 12.03
CA GLY A 52 -13.04 -14.59 13.31
C GLY A 52 -14.50 -15.01 13.17
N LYS A 53 -15.11 -15.38 14.30
CA LYS A 53 -16.53 -15.77 14.33
C LYS A 53 -17.45 -14.58 14.03
N LYS A 54 -16.97 -13.36 14.31
CA LYS A 54 -17.70 -12.13 14.03
C LYS A 54 -16.91 -11.30 13.05
N LEU A 55 -17.58 -10.55 12.19
CA LEU A 55 -16.96 -9.59 11.32
C LEU A 55 -16.27 -8.51 12.16
N PRO A 56 -15.13 -7.98 11.70
CA PRO A 56 -14.52 -6.84 12.42
C PRO A 56 -15.44 -5.63 12.36
N GLU A 57 -15.31 -4.76 13.32
CA GLU A 57 -16.03 -3.49 13.33
C GLU A 57 -15.58 -2.63 12.16
N SER A 58 -14.26 -2.52 11.99
CA SER A 58 -13.66 -1.78 10.88
C SER A 58 -12.22 -2.22 10.67
N PHE A 59 -11.68 -1.95 9.48
CA PHE A 59 -10.23 -2.01 9.28
C PHE A 59 -9.80 -1.03 8.18
N HIS A 60 -8.56 -0.62 8.27
CA HIS A 60 -7.92 0.28 7.30
C HIS A 60 -6.48 -0.20 7.09
N ILE A 61 -6.14 -0.52 5.86
CA ILE A 61 -4.81 -1.00 5.47
C ILE A 61 -4.29 -0.10 4.36
N THR A 62 -3.12 0.49 4.58
CA THR A 62 -2.46 1.33 3.57
C THR A 62 -1.28 0.57 2.98
N LEU A 63 -1.36 0.30 1.69
CA LEU A 63 -0.30 -0.31 0.92
C LEU A 63 0.42 0.79 0.12
N GLN A 64 1.71 0.63 -0.05
CA GLN A 64 2.54 1.54 -0.83
C GLN A 64 3.34 0.73 -1.84
N LEU A 65 3.36 1.20 -3.10
CA LEU A 65 4.16 0.56 -4.13
C LEU A 65 5.65 0.71 -3.79
N PRO A 66 6.43 -0.39 -3.84
CA PRO A 66 7.86 -0.31 -3.56
C PRO A 66 8.59 0.63 -4.53
N PRO A 67 9.70 1.27 -4.10
CA PRO A 67 10.41 2.25 -4.93
C PRO A 67 10.84 1.73 -6.30
N ALA A 68 11.34 0.50 -6.40
CA ALA A 68 11.74 -0.09 -7.68
C ALA A 68 10.56 -0.23 -8.62
N GLN A 69 9.40 -0.63 -8.10
CA GLN A 69 8.18 -0.77 -8.89
C GLN A 69 7.58 0.59 -9.24
N THR A 70 7.80 1.61 -8.41
CA THR A 70 7.38 2.99 -8.73
C THR A 70 8.12 3.48 -9.98
N GLU A 71 9.41 3.24 -10.07
CA GLU A 71 10.21 3.60 -11.23
C GLU A 71 9.68 2.91 -12.50
N ASP A 72 9.44 1.61 -12.42
CA ASP A 72 8.88 0.85 -13.54
C ASP A 72 7.50 1.38 -13.96
N PHE A 73 6.66 1.71 -13.00
CA PHE A 73 5.34 2.27 -13.27
C PHE A 73 5.44 3.58 -14.04
N LEU A 74 6.32 4.49 -13.61
CA LEU A 74 6.49 5.79 -14.27
C LEU A 74 6.96 5.62 -15.72
N LYS A 75 7.86 4.69 -15.97
CA LYS A 75 8.33 4.38 -17.33
C LYS A 75 7.23 3.80 -18.21
N LYS A 76 6.49 2.83 -17.69
CA LYS A 76 5.40 2.18 -18.45
C LYS A 76 4.26 3.15 -18.76
N ALA A 77 3.96 4.05 -17.84
CA ALA A 77 2.91 5.06 -18.03
C ALA A 77 3.39 6.25 -18.85
N ASN A 78 4.69 6.28 -19.22
CA ASN A 78 5.30 7.35 -19.99
C ASN A 78 5.09 8.73 -19.36
N LEU A 79 5.26 8.80 -18.04
CA LEU A 79 5.13 10.02 -17.27
C LEU A 79 6.48 10.72 -17.14
N GLU A 80 6.45 12.04 -17.10
CA GLU A 80 7.66 12.87 -17.04
C GLU A 80 8.23 13.02 -15.63
N PHE A 81 7.58 12.41 -14.63
CA PHE A 81 8.09 12.43 -13.26
C PHE A 81 9.21 11.44 -13.07
N THR A 82 10.21 11.83 -12.28
CA THR A 82 11.27 10.91 -11.85
C THR A 82 10.87 10.24 -10.53
N ALA A 83 11.44 9.07 -10.25
CA ALA A 83 11.10 8.31 -9.05
C ALA A 83 11.37 9.09 -7.76
N ASP A 84 12.40 9.94 -7.75
CA ASP A 84 12.73 10.76 -6.58
C ASP A 84 11.78 11.95 -6.37
N GLN A 85 10.96 12.29 -7.39
CA GLN A 85 9.91 13.31 -7.25
C GLN A 85 8.62 12.74 -6.66
N VAL A 86 8.45 11.42 -6.68
CA VAL A 86 7.26 10.74 -6.18
C VAL A 86 7.52 10.25 -4.76
N ALA A 87 6.83 10.83 -3.78
CA ALA A 87 6.95 10.40 -2.39
C ALA A 87 6.27 9.04 -2.16
N GLY A 88 5.19 8.76 -2.86
CA GLY A 88 4.56 7.46 -2.77
C GLY A 88 3.33 7.30 -3.65
N LEU A 89 3.05 6.05 -4.00
CA LEU A 89 1.82 5.62 -4.66
C LEU A 89 1.14 4.64 -3.71
N TYR A 90 -0.10 4.93 -3.33
CA TYR A 90 -0.78 4.24 -2.25
C TYR A 90 -2.07 3.59 -2.70
N LEU A 91 -2.43 2.51 -2.02
CA LEU A 91 -3.76 1.91 -2.08
C LEU A 91 -4.26 1.81 -0.64
N ASN A 92 -5.37 2.48 -0.36
CA ASN A 92 -6.02 2.46 0.93
C ASN A 92 -7.22 1.53 0.87
N ILE A 93 -7.18 0.45 1.66
CA ILE A 93 -8.26 -0.52 1.76
C ILE A 93 -8.98 -0.24 3.08
N ARG A 94 -10.27 0.04 2.99
CA ARG A 94 -11.06 0.47 4.15
C ARG A 94 -12.35 -0.32 4.23
N TYR A 95 -12.64 -0.84 5.42
CA TYR A 95 -13.90 -1.50 5.72
C TYR A 95 -14.55 -0.78 6.89
N GLU A 96 -15.71 -0.19 6.66
CA GLU A 96 -16.49 0.53 7.68
C GLU A 96 -17.98 0.41 7.37
N ASN A 97 -18.79 0.27 8.41
CA ASN A 97 -20.26 0.22 8.26
C ASN A 97 -20.73 -0.82 7.24
N GLY A 98 -20.04 -1.96 7.18
CA GLY A 98 -20.38 -3.04 6.27
C GLY A 98 -19.98 -2.81 4.81
N VAL A 99 -19.24 -1.72 4.53
CA VAL A 99 -18.81 -1.36 3.18
C VAL A 99 -17.30 -1.46 3.05
N LEU A 100 -16.84 -2.20 2.05
CA LEU A 100 -15.43 -2.31 1.69
C LEU A 100 -15.15 -1.33 0.53
N SER A 101 -14.17 -0.46 0.72
CA SER A 101 -13.76 0.49 -0.31
C SER A 101 -12.24 0.47 -0.48
N CYS A 102 -11.81 0.81 -1.69
CA CYS A 102 -10.40 0.96 -2.03
C CYS A 102 -10.20 2.33 -2.67
N ILE A 103 -9.28 3.10 -2.11
CA ILE A 103 -9.00 4.48 -2.55
C ILE A 103 -7.54 4.58 -2.90
N THR A 104 -7.24 4.97 -4.15
CA THR A 104 -5.86 5.24 -4.57
C THR A 104 -5.41 6.59 -4.05
N GLY A 105 -4.11 6.74 -3.84
CA GLY A 105 -3.52 7.99 -3.42
C GLY A 105 -2.15 8.18 -4.01
N THR A 106 -1.77 9.42 -4.23
CA THR A 106 -0.44 9.78 -4.72
C THR A 106 0.13 10.89 -3.87
N SER A 107 1.46 10.91 -3.74
CA SER A 107 2.15 12.00 -3.05
C SER A 107 3.38 12.38 -3.86
N LEU A 108 3.49 13.66 -4.19
CA LEU A 108 4.61 14.23 -4.93
C LEU A 108 5.42 15.14 -4.01
N LYS A 109 6.73 15.13 -4.20
CA LYS A 109 7.65 16.03 -3.49
C LYS A 109 7.71 17.42 -4.13
N ILE A 110 7.10 17.59 -5.29
CA ILE A 110 7.06 18.85 -6.03
C ILE A 110 5.62 19.32 -6.18
N PHE A 111 5.43 20.63 -6.36
CA PHE A 111 4.12 21.18 -6.69
C PHE A 111 3.90 21.11 -8.19
N THR A 112 2.73 20.62 -8.60
CA THR A 112 2.33 20.57 -10.00
C THR A 112 0.80 20.58 -10.11
N LEU A 113 0.29 21.17 -11.21
CA LEU A 113 -1.13 21.11 -11.56
C LEU A 113 -1.43 19.91 -12.47
N ASP A 114 -0.40 19.17 -12.88
CA ASP A 114 -0.54 18.00 -13.74
C ASP A 114 -1.16 16.85 -12.95
N LYS A 115 -2.28 16.33 -13.42
CA LYS A 115 -3.04 15.25 -12.77
C LYS A 115 -2.83 13.88 -13.43
N ARG A 116 -1.89 13.76 -14.36
CA ARG A 116 -1.66 12.48 -15.08
C ARG A 116 -1.19 11.37 -14.16
N LEU A 117 -0.37 11.68 -13.14
CA LEU A 117 0.10 10.67 -12.20
C LEU A 117 -1.08 10.01 -11.46
N GLU A 118 -1.98 10.81 -10.94
CA GLU A 118 -3.15 10.32 -10.21
C GLU A 118 -4.05 9.48 -11.11
N TYR A 119 -4.31 9.95 -12.32
CA TYR A 119 -5.12 9.24 -13.29
C TYR A 119 -4.50 7.90 -13.67
N GLU A 120 -3.21 7.89 -14.02
CA GLU A 120 -2.54 6.67 -14.45
C GLU A 120 -2.42 5.65 -13.32
N TRP A 121 -2.20 6.11 -12.09
CA TRP A 121 -2.15 5.23 -10.93
C TRP A 121 -3.52 4.61 -10.66
N ASP A 122 -4.57 5.40 -10.68
CA ASP A 122 -5.94 4.92 -10.50
C ASP A 122 -6.31 3.88 -11.56
N GLU A 123 -6.01 4.16 -12.82
CA GLU A 123 -6.27 3.23 -13.92
C GLU A 123 -5.46 1.93 -13.78
N THR A 124 -4.24 2.03 -13.30
CA THR A 124 -3.38 0.86 -13.08
C THR A 124 -3.98 -0.05 -12.00
N VAL A 125 -4.46 0.52 -10.90
CA VAL A 125 -5.11 -0.24 -9.85
C VAL A 125 -6.42 -0.86 -10.34
N ARG A 126 -7.21 -0.13 -11.12
CA ARG A 126 -8.45 -0.64 -11.70
C ARG A 126 -8.17 -1.83 -12.62
N ARG A 127 -7.16 -1.75 -13.46
CA ARG A 127 -6.75 -2.87 -14.34
C ARG A 127 -6.30 -4.07 -13.52
N TYR A 128 -5.57 -3.84 -12.44
CA TYR A 128 -5.15 -4.91 -11.54
C TYR A 128 -6.35 -5.64 -10.93
N PHE A 129 -7.34 -4.90 -10.44
CA PHE A 129 -8.55 -5.48 -9.88
C PHE A 129 -9.34 -6.28 -10.91
N LYS A 130 -9.45 -5.77 -12.14
CA LYS A 130 -10.12 -6.49 -13.23
C LYS A 130 -9.38 -7.80 -13.55
N LYS A 131 -8.05 -7.75 -13.61
CA LYS A 131 -7.22 -8.94 -13.86
C LYS A 131 -7.40 -9.99 -12.77
N LYS A 132 -7.56 -9.57 -11.52
CA LYS A 132 -7.78 -10.44 -10.38
C LYS A 132 -9.25 -10.77 -10.15
N GLN A 133 -10.13 -10.31 -11.03
CA GLN A 133 -11.57 -10.55 -10.97
C GLN A 133 -12.20 -10.03 -9.67
N VAL A 134 -11.73 -8.90 -9.18
CA VAL A 134 -12.30 -8.20 -8.03
C VAL A 134 -13.38 -7.24 -8.53
N PRO A 135 -14.68 -7.45 -8.20
CA PRO A 135 -15.73 -6.54 -8.65
C PRO A 135 -15.65 -5.20 -7.91
N PHE A 136 -15.93 -4.11 -8.62
CA PHE A 136 -16.00 -2.77 -8.04
C PHE A 136 -16.92 -1.88 -8.87
N THR A 137 -17.35 -0.80 -8.27
CA THR A 137 -18.21 0.18 -8.93
C THR A 137 -17.47 1.52 -9.11
#